data_2e8bf9e85654ff08cd882aabd3f925ab
#
_entry.id   2e8bf9e85654ff08cd882aabd3f925ab
#
_cell.length_a   1.000
_cell.length_b   1.000
_cell.length_c   1.000
_cell.angle_alpha   90.00
_cell.angle_beta   90.00
_cell.angle_gamma   90.00
#
_symmetry.space_group_name_H-M   'P 1'
#
loop_
_entity.id
_entity.type
_entity.pdbx_description
1 polymer ?
#
loop_
_entity_poly.entity_id
_entity_poly.type
_entity_poly.pdbx_seq_one_letter_code
_entity_poly.pdbx_strand_id
1 'polypeptide(L)'
;MQTSALPPNKSLEDAIERCQTLGMRLSRQRRYILELLWQEKEHLSARSIYDQLNRLGREIGHTSVYQNLEALSEQGIIECVERSDGRLYGHISSSHSHVNCTETRRIIDINVELPAYILEQVKAQTGIEVSDYRIEF
;
A
#
# COMPACT_ATOMS: atom_id res chain seq x y z
N MET A 1 23.52 -3.62 8.58
CA MET A 1 23.81 -2.86 7.51
C MET A 1 22.62 -2.30 6.82
N GLN A 2 22.82 -1.31 6.15
CA GLN A 2 21.76 -0.68 5.47
C GLN A 2 21.34 -1.47 4.26
N THR A 3 20.11 -1.70 4.09
CA THR A 3 19.65 -2.41 2.93
C THR A 3 19.73 -1.49 1.74
N SER A 4 19.87 -2.08 0.58
CA SER A 4 19.86 -1.32 -0.65
C SER A 4 18.46 -0.96 -1.07
N ALA A 5 17.45 -1.46 -0.37
CA ALA A 5 16.08 -1.19 -0.75
C ALA A 5 15.76 0.28 -0.53
N LEU A 6 14.97 0.83 -1.43
CA LEU A 6 14.48 2.18 -1.26
C LEU A 6 13.55 2.24 -0.06
N PRO A 7 13.56 3.34 0.68
CA PRO A 7 12.63 3.46 1.80
C PRO A 7 11.19 3.43 1.30
N PRO A 8 10.27 2.95 2.13
CA PRO A 8 8.86 2.95 1.75
C PRO A 8 8.37 4.37 1.53
N ASN A 9 7.32 4.50 0.74
CA ASN A 9 6.71 5.79 0.47
C ASN A 9 5.92 6.21 1.70
N LYS A 10 6.48 7.11 2.49
CA LYS A 10 5.84 7.55 3.72
C LYS A 10 4.78 8.61 3.48
N SER A 11 4.88 9.32 2.36
CA SER A 11 3.97 10.41 2.06
C SER A 11 3.57 10.33 0.61
N LEU A 12 2.52 11.07 0.27
CA LEU A 12 2.10 11.22 -1.11
C LEU A 12 3.23 11.79 -1.96
N GLU A 13 3.96 12.74 -1.42
CA GLU A 13 5.07 13.36 -2.15
C GLU A 13 6.17 12.35 -2.45
N ASP A 14 6.45 11.47 -1.51
CA ASP A 14 7.42 10.40 -1.74
C ASP A 14 6.99 9.50 -2.89
N ALA A 15 5.70 9.17 -2.92
CA ALA A 15 5.16 8.32 -3.99
C ALA A 15 5.27 9.01 -5.34
N ILE A 16 4.95 10.28 -5.40
CA ILE A 16 5.03 11.05 -6.64
C ILE A 16 6.48 11.14 -7.11
N GLU A 17 7.38 11.43 -6.19
CA GLU A 17 8.81 11.51 -6.52
C GLU A 17 9.32 10.18 -7.04
N ARG A 18 8.85 9.09 -6.45
CA ARG A 18 9.28 7.77 -6.89
C ARG A 18 8.79 7.45 -8.29
N CYS A 19 7.57 7.87 -8.62
CA CYS A 19 7.09 7.74 -9.99
C CYS A 19 8.02 8.44 -10.96
N GLN A 20 8.44 9.66 -10.63
CA GLN A 20 9.32 10.43 -11.49
C GLN A 20 10.68 9.78 -11.61
N THR A 21 11.23 9.29 -10.50
CA THR A 21 12.52 8.60 -10.50
C THR A 21 12.49 7.36 -11.39
N LEU A 22 11.38 6.65 -11.39
CA LEU A 22 11.23 5.44 -12.19
C LEU A 22 10.84 5.72 -13.64
N GLY A 23 10.71 6.99 -14.01
CA GLY A 23 10.34 7.36 -15.37
C GLY A 23 8.87 7.16 -15.68
N MET A 24 8.05 7.01 -14.66
CA MET A 24 6.62 6.84 -14.87
C MET A 24 5.96 8.20 -15.05
N ARG A 25 5.14 8.30 -16.09
CA ARG A 25 4.43 9.54 -16.34
C ARG A 25 3.39 9.77 -15.25
N LEU A 26 3.40 10.96 -14.68
CA LEU A 26 2.43 11.35 -13.66
C LEU A 26 1.26 12.05 -14.34
N SER A 27 0.32 11.25 -14.84
CA SER A 27 -0.89 11.78 -15.45
C SER A 27 -1.82 12.32 -14.37
N ARG A 28 -2.81 13.12 -14.81
CA ARG A 28 -3.81 13.63 -13.87
C ARG A 28 -4.53 12.49 -13.17
N GLN A 29 -4.89 11.46 -13.92
CA GLN A 29 -5.62 10.32 -13.38
C GLN A 29 -4.79 9.53 -12.39
N ARG A 30 -3.50 9.34 -12.69
CA ARG A 30 -2.62 8.63 -11.76
C ARG A 30 -2.47 9.42 -10.46
N ARG A 31 -2.37 10.73 -10.56
CA ARG A 31 -2.30 11.56 -9.37
C ARG A 31 -3.57 11.45 -8.54
N TYR A 32 -4.73 11.43 -9.19
CA TYR A 32 -5.99 11.25 -8.45
C TYR A 32 -6.00 9.97 -7.64
N ILE A 33 -5.51 8.88 -8.24
CA ILE A 33 -5.47 7.59 -7.55
C ILE A 33 -4.53 7.66 -6.36
N LEU A 34 -3.34 8.22 -6.55
CA LEU A 34 -2.39 8.33 -5.46
C LEU A 34 -2.92 9.19 -4.32
N GLU A 35 -3.55 10.32 -4.65
CA GLU A 35 -4.12 11.18 -3.62
C GLU A 35 -5.18 10.47 -2.81
N LEU A 36 -6.04 9.71 -3.48
CA LEU A 36 -7.08 8.98 -2.78
C LEU A 36 -6.49 7.93 -1.85
N LEU A 37 -5.52 7.15 -2.33
CA LEU A 37 -4.94 6.08 -1.53
C LEU A 37 -4.18 6.61 -0.32
N TRP A 38 -3.56 7.77 -0.43
CA TRP A 38 -2.85 8.36 0.70
C TRP A 38 -3.78 9.04 1.69
N GLN A 39 -4.98 9.39 1.25
CA GLN A 39 -5.98 9.98 2.11
C GLN A 39 -6.72 8.92 2.93
N GLU A 40 -6.93 7.74 2.34
CA GLU A 40 -7.68 6.68 2.98
C GLU A 40 -6.79 5.85 3.90
N LYS A 41 -7.35 5.44 5.03
CA LYS A 41 -6.61 4.64 5.99
C LYS A 41 -6.77 3.15 5.76
N GLU A 42 -7.68 2.76 4.86
CA GLU A 42 -7.91 1.35 4.58
C GLU A 42 -7.66 1.08 3.11
N HIS A 43 -7.36 -0.16 2.82
CA HIS A 43 -7.16 -0.58 1.44
C HIS A 43 -8.51 -0.62 0.71
N LEU A 44 -8.49 -0.28 -0.57
CA LEU A 44 -9.70 -0.15 -1.37
C LEU A 44 -9.64 -1.05 -2.58
N SER A 45 -10.82 -1.54 -2.99
CA SER A 45 -10.91 -2.27 -4.26
C SER A 45 -10.86 -1.28 -5.42
N ALA A 46 -10.53 -1.80 -6.61
CA ALA A 46 -10.52 -0.95 -7.80
C ALA A 46 -11.91 -0.32 -8.02
N ARG A 47 -12.96 -1.07 -7.76
CA ARG A 47 -14.32 -0.55 -7.93
C ARG A 47 -14.59 0.60 -6.98
N SER A 48 -14.15 0.46 -5.73
CA SER A 48 -14.34 1.53 -4.75
C SER A 48 -13.56 2.76 -5.14
N ILE A 49 -12.34 2.59 -5.64
CA ILE A 49 -11.51 3.70 -6.11
C ILE A 49 -12.23 4.42 -7.25
N TYR A 50 -12.74 3.66 -8.21
CA TYR A 50 -13.49 4.22 -9.33
C TYR A 50 -14.68 5.02 -8.83
N ASP A 51 -15.48 4.43 -7.95
CA ASP A 51 -16.70 5.08 -7.45
C ASP A 51 -16.38 6.35 -6.69
N GLN A 52 -15.36 6.32 -5.83
CA GLN A 52 -15.02 7.47 -5.01
C GLN A 52 -14.45 8.62 -5.84
N LEU A 53 -13.60 8.32 -6.82
CA LEU A 53 -13.04 9.37 -7.65
C LEU A 53 -14.11 10.05 -8.49
N ASN A 54 -15.00 9.26 -9.06
CA ASN A 54 -16.06 9.85 -9.88
C ASN A 54 -17.06 10.64 -9.03
N ARG A 55 -17.29 10.19 -7.80
CA ARG A 55 -18.15 10.95 -6.88
C ARG A 55 -17.54 12.29 -6.52
N LEU A 56 -16.22 12.38 -6.48
CA LEU A 56 -15.52 13.63 -6.20
C LEU A 56 -15.39 14.54 -7.42
N GLY A 57 -15.96 14.11 -8.56
CA GLY A 57 -15.82 14.88 -9.79
C GLY A 57 -14.52 14.66 -10.52
N ARG A 58 -13.74 13.69 -10.09
CA ARG A 58 -12.45 13.36 -10.72
C ARG A 58 -12.68 12.22 -11.69
N GLU A 59 -13.09 12.55 -12.89
CA GLU A 59 -13.51 11.55 -13.88
C GLU A 59 -12.38 10.62 -14.28
N ILE A 60 -12.68 9.33 -14.24
CA ILE A 60 -11.73 8.30 -14.64
C ILE A 60 -12.53 7.08 -15.04
N GLY A 61 -12.07 6.38 -16.08
CA GLY A 61 -12.75 5.17 -16.54
C GLY A 61 -12.22 3.94 -15.81
N HIS A 62 -12.98 2.85 -15.89
CA HIS A 62 -12.61 1.59 -15.25
C HIS A 62 -11.25 1.10 -15.75
N THR A 63 -11.05 1.09 -17.05
CA THR A 63 -9.80 0.60 -17.64
C THR A 63 -8.62 1.39 -17.13
N SER A 64 -8.77 2.72 -17.03
CA SER A 64 -7.70 3.57 -16.55
C SER A 64 -7.38 3.28 -15.09
N VAL A 65 -8.41 3.03 -14.26
CA VAL A 65 -8.19 2.68 -12.86
C VAL A 65 -7.34 1.41 -12.77
N TYR A 66 -7.76 0.35 -13.47
CA TYR A 66 -7.04 -0.92 -13.40
C TYR A 66 -5.62 -0.81 -13.92
N GLN A 67 -5.44 -0.13 -15.06
CA GLN A 67 -4.11 0.00 -15.64
C GLN A 67 -3.16 0.77 -14.73
N ASN A 68 -3.66 1.82 -14.10
CA ASN A 68 -2.83 2.60 -13.18
C ASN A 68 -2.52 1.83 -11.91
N LEU A 69 -3.49 1.12 -11.36
CA LEU A 69 -3.26 0.34 -10.14
C LEU A 69 -2.25 -0.77 -10.41
N GLU A 70 -2.34 -1.42 -11.56
CA GLU A 70 -1.40 -2.46 -11.91
C GLU A 70 0.01 -1.91 -12.06
N ALA A 71 0.16 -0.81 -12.79
CA ALA A 71 1.46 -0.21 -12.99
C ALA A 71 2.08 0.25 -11.68
N LEU A 72 1.28 0.89 -10.82
CA LEU A 72 1.79 1.40 -9.55
C LEU A 72 2.17 0.28 -8.59
N SER A 73 1.38 -0.81 -8.56
CA SER A 73 1.71 -1.91 -7.66
C SER A 73 2.90 -2.72 -8.17
N GLU A 74 3.05 -2.88 -9.48
CA GLU A 74 4.20 -3.58 -10.04
C GLU A 74 5.51 -2.85 -9.73
N GLN A 75 5.46 -1.53 -9.70
CA GLN A 75 6.65 -0.75 -9.41
C GLN A 75 6.87 -0.54 -7.92
N GLY A 76 6.02 -1.12 -7.09
CA GLY A 76 6.19 -1.02 -5.64
C GLY A 76 5.84 0.34 -5.07
N ILE A 77 5.08 1.16 -5.78
CA ILE A 77 4.69 2.48 -5.31
C ILE A 77 3.48 2.38 -4.40
N ILE A 78 2.56 1.47 -4.71
CA ILE A 78 1.43 1.17 -3.86
C ILE A 78 1.42 -0.31 -3.52
N GLU A 79 0.63 -0.69 -2.54
CA GLU A 79 0.51 -2.06 -2.10
C GLU A 79 -0.75 -2.69 -2.67
N CYS A 80 -0.63 -3.96 -3.08
CA CYS A 80 -1.77 -4.75 -3.53
C CYS A 80 -1.86 -5.98 -2.63
N VAL A 81 -3.03 -6.18 -2.02
CA VAL A 81 -3.28 -7.35 -1.18
C VAL A 81 -4.29 -8.21 -1.89
N GLU A 82 -3.91 -9.47 -2.17
CA GLU A 82 -4.80 -10.39 -2.85
C GLU A 82 -5.63 -11.16 -1.84
N ARG A 83 -6.92 -11.21 -2.10
CA ARG A 83 -7.87 -11.92 -1.26
C ARG A 83 -8.71 -12.85 -2.12
N SER A 84 -9.39 -13.79 -1.47
CA SER A 84 -10.19 -14.76 -2.20
C SER A 84 -11.30 -14.09 -3.00
N ASP A 85 -11.75 -12.93 -2.57
CA ASP A 85 -12.83 -12.20 -3.25
C ASP A 85 -12.34 -11.01 -4.06
N GLY A 86 -11.03 -10.90 -4.29
CA GLY A 86 -10.48 -9.85 -5.13
C GLY A 86 -9.27 -9.19 -4.52
N ARG A 87 -8.81 -8.13 -5.18
CA ARG A 87 -7.63 -7.40 -4.78
C ARG A 87 -8.00 -6.08 -4.13
N LEU A 88 -7.22 -5.70 -3.13
CA LEU A 88 -7.35 -4.41 -2.48
C LEU A 88 -6.04 -3.66 -2.61
N TYR A 89 -6.14 -2.34 -2.74
CA TYR A 89 -4.99 -1.48 -3.00
C TYR A 89 -4.91 -0.41 -1.94
N GLY A 90 -3.68 -0.05 -1.56
CA GLY A 90 -3.48 0.98 -0.56
C GLY A 90 -2.08 1.54 -0.62
N HIS A 91 -1.86 2.60 0.15
CA HIS A 91 -0.53 3.17 0.24
C HIS A 91 0.36 2.27 1.09
N ILE A 92 1.67 2.35 0.84
CA ILE A 92 2.65 1.61 1.61
C ILE A 92 3.23 2.58 2.63
N SER A 93 3.18 2.19 3.90
CA SER A 93 3.91 2.91 4.92
C SER A 93 4.85 1.92 5.60
N SER A 94 5.98 2.42 6.11
CA SER A 94 6.92 1.53 6.75
C SER A 94 6.34 1.01 8.05
N SER A 95 6.55 -0.27 8.31
CA SER A 95 6.23 -0.89 9.59
C SER A 95 4.75 -0.82 9.95
N HIS A 96 3.86 -0.75 8.96
CA HIS A 96 2.45 -0.80 9.30
C HIS A 96 1.96 -2.24 9.28
N SER A 97 0.95 -2.49 10.11
CA SER A 97 0.30 -3.80 10.21
C SER A 97 -1.15 -3.64 9.80
N HIS A 98 -1.85 -4.76 9.64
CA HIS A 98 -3.22 -4.73 9.15
C HIS A 98 -4.17 -5.47 10.08
N VAL A 99 -5.40 -4.97 10.14
CA VAL A 99 -6.52 -5.70 10.72
C VAL A 99 -7.42 -6.12 9.56
N ASN A 100 -7.67 -7.42 9.45
CA ASN A 100 -8.62 -7.96 8.47
C ASN A 100 -9.94 -8.18 9.17
N CYS A 101 -10.95 -7.40 8.83
CA CYS A 101 -12.26 -7.57 9.43
C CYS A 101 -13.04 -8.59 8.60
N THR A 102 -13.33 -9.75 9.18
CA THR A 102 -14.01 -10.81 8.45
C THR A 102 -15.47 -10.49 8.17
N GLU A 103 -16.06 -9.59 8.94
CA GLU A 103 -17.46 -9.25 8.75
C GLU A 103 -17.65 -8.19 7.67
N THR A 104 -16.81 -7.15 7.68
CA THR A 104 -16.95 -6.06 6.71
C THR A 104 -16.04 -6.23 5.51
N ARG A 105 -15.10 -7.16 5.56
CA ARG A 105 -14.10 -7.40 4.51
C ARG A 105 -13.16 -6.22 4.32
N ARG A 106 -13.03 -5.38 5.33
CA ARG A 106 -12.13 -4.23 5.28
C ARG A 106 -10.76 -4.60 5.78
N ILE A 107 -9.75 -3.97 5.23
CA ILE A 107 -8.37 -4.06 5.71
C ILE A 107 -7.98 -2.68 6.22
N ILE A 108 -7.68 -2.60 7.50
CA ILE A 108 -7.38 -1.32 8.16
C ILE A 108 -5.92 -1.32 8.59
N ASP A 109 -5.22 -0.26 8.22
CA ASP A 109 -3.82 -0.10 8.60
C ASP A 109 -3.73 0.31 10.06
N ILE A 110 -2.84 -0.35 10.80
CA ILE A 110 -2.60 0.00 12.20
C ILE A 110 -1.10 0.03 12.43
N ASN A 111 -0.70 0.72 13.47
CA ASN A 111 0.70 0.84 13.83
C ASN A 111 0.91 0.21 15.19
N VAL A 112 1.47 -1.00 15.21
CA VAL A 112 1.77 -1.71 16.43
C VAL A 112 3.21 -2.21 16.37
N GLU A 113 3.84 -2.34 17.53
CA GLU A 113 5.21 -2.82 17.61
C GLU A 113 5.27 -4.07 18.46
N LEU A 114 6.12 -5.00 18.02
CA LEU A 114 6.38 -6.20 18.81
C LEU A 114 7.38 -5.89 19.89
N PRO A 115 7.22 -6.51 21.08
CA PRO A 115 8.27 -6.42 22.10
C PRO A 115 9.58 -6.98 21.56
N ALA A 116 10.69 -6.44 22.03
CA ALA A 116 12.00 -6.85 21.55
C ALA A 116 12.26 -8.35 21.77
N TYR A 117 11.72 -8.92 22.84
CA TYR A 117 11.99 -10.32 23.13
C TYR A 117 11.37 -11.25 22.08
N ILE A 118 10.29 -10.82 21.42
CA ILE A 118 9.71 -11.63 20.35
C ILE A 118 10.67 -11.70 19.17
N LEU A 119 11.28 -10.57 18.82
CA LEU A 119 12.24 -10.53 17.71
C LEU A 119 13.49 -11.35 18.06
N GLU A 120 13.89 -11.36 19.33
CA GLU A 120 15.00 -12.19 19.77
C GLU A 120 14.68 -13.67 19.65
N GLN A 121 13.46 -14.06 19.95
CA GLN A 121 13.03 -15.45 19.79
C GLN A 121 13.07 -15.88 18.33
N VAL A 122 12.64 -14.99 17.42
CA VAL A 122 12.70 -15.30 16.00
C VAL A 122 14.15 -15.52 15.58
N LYS A 123 15.04 -14.64 16.02
CA LYS A 123 16.46 -14.76 15.69
C LYS A 123 17.05 -16.06 16.24
N ALA A 124 16.67 -16.41 17.46
CA ALA A 124 17.19 -17.64 18.10
C ALA A 124 16.77 -18.89 17.34
N GLN A 125 15.57 -18.88 16.79
CA GLN A 125 15.05 -20.06 16.09
C GLN A 125 15.48 -20.14 14.64
N THR A 126 15.74 -19.02 14.00
CA THR A 126 16.04 -18.98 12.56
C THR A 126 17.46 -18.58 12.24
N GLY A 127 18.16 -17.96 13.18
CA GLY A 127 19.47 -17.41 12.91
C GLY A 127 19.45 -16.15 12.08
N ILE A 128 18.26 -15.63 11.82
CA ILE A 128 18.08 -14.48 10.94
C ILE A 128 17.67 -13.27 11.77
N GLU A 129 18.32 -12.13 11.51
CA GLU A 129 17.96 -10.89 12.15
C GLU A 129 16.80 -10.24 11.41
N VAL A 130 15.75 -9.89 12.15
CA VAL A 130 14.58 -9.26 11.56
C VAL A 130 14.83 -7.77 11.41
N SER A 131 14.79 -7.27 10.18
CA SER A 131 14.98 -5.85 9.91
C SER A 131 13.65 -5.10 9.83
N ASP A 132 12.58 -5.81 9.52
CA ASP A 132 11.25 -5.22 9.43
C ASP A 132 10.22 -6.33 9.57
N TYR A 133 9.01 -5.97 9.90
CA TYR A 133 7.96 -6.98 10.08
C TYR A 133 6.60 -6.35 9.86
N ARG A 134 5.62 -7.23 9.69
CA ARG A 134 4.23 -6.82 9.53
C ARG A 134 3.36 -7.83 10.28
N ILE A 135 2.34 -7.34 10.96
CA ILE A 135 1.43 -8.19 11.71
C ILE A 135 0.06 -8.15 11.04
N GLU A 136 -0.50 -9.34 10.82
CA GLU A 136 -1.84 -9.47 10.26
C GLU A 136 -2.78 -9.97 11.35
N PHE A 137 -3.87 -9.28 11.56
CA PHE A 137 -4.88 -9.69 12.52
C PHE A 137 -6.11 -10.22 11.83
#